data_c692280b90c8852225a7019afbc793cf
#
_entry.id   c692280b90c8852225a7019afbc793cf
#
_cell.length_a   1.000
_cell.length_b   1.000
_cell.length_c   1.000
_cell.angle_alpha   90.00
_cell.angle_beta   90.00
_cell.angle_gamma   90.00
#
_symmetry.space_group_name_H-M   'P 1'
#
loop_
_entity.id
_entity.type
_entity.pdbx_description
1 polymer ?
#
loop_
_entity_poly.entity_id
_entity_poly.type
_entity_poly.pdbx_seq_one_letter_code
_entity_poly.pdbx_strand_id
1 'polypeptide(L)'
;IKNKKIFKIDHGIYSDKEIVDPMILFSKKYENSIITMDTAFYFYNLTDIIPDKVYLATNRNSNTIKRENIIQVWVPKEKLNVGKEKIKVNGNTINIYNKERLLVELIRKRNQIPFDYYKEIINNYRKIVDTLDSYKIEQYIALYKNENTLGNIILREVY
;
A
#
# COMPACT_ATOMS: atom_id res chain seq x y z
N ILE A 1 -23.31 -33.69 -4.83
CA ILE A 1 -23.26 -32.21 -4.96
C ILE A 1 -22.95 -31.70 -3.58
N LYS A 2 -21.69 -31.28 -3.33
CA LYS A 2 -21.30 -30.65 -2.06
C LYS A 2 -21.96 -29.28 -1.98
N ASN A 3 -22.89 -29.08 -1.04
CA ASN A 3 -23.46 -27.78 -0.72
C ASN A 3 -22.31 -26.86 -0.24
N LYS A 4 -21.83 -25.97 -1.12
CA LYS A 4 -20.91 -24.91 -0.70
C LYS A 4 -21.69 -23.95 0.19
N LYS A 5 -21.31 -23.87 1.48
CA LYS A 5 -21.80 -22.81 2.35
C LYS A 5 -21.26 -21.46 1.82
N ILE A 6 -22.16 -20.50 1.70
CA ILE A 6 -21.82 -19.13 1.32
C ILE A 6 -22.04 -18.25 2.55
N PHE A 7 -21.01 -17.53 2.96
CA PHE A 7 -21.03 -16.63 4.10
C PHE A 7 -21.17 -15.18 3.62
N LYS A 8 -22.04 -14.43 4.24
CA LYS A 8 -22.11 -12.99 4.04
C LYS A 8 -21.03 -12.34 4.91
N ILE A 9 -20.00 -11.81 4.29
CA ILE A 9 -18.85 -11.21 4.98
C ILE A 9 -19.08 -9.72 5.24
N ASP A 10 -19.72 -9.02 4.30
CA ASP A 10 -20.07 -7.61 4.41
C ASP A 10 -21.28 -7.29 3.52
N HIS A 11 -21.78 -6.05 3.56
CA HIS A 11 -22.90 -5.63 2.71
C HIS A 11 -22.54 -5.80 1.24
N GLY A 12 -23.28 -6.69 0.56
CA GLY A 12 -23.07 -7.02 -0.86
C GLY A 12 -21.85 -7.92 -1.15
N ILE A 13 -21.12 -8.39 -0.12
CA ILE A 13 -19.96 -9.26 -0.30
C ILE A 13 -20.20 -10.61 0.35
N TYR A 14 -20.01 -11.66 -0.45
CA TYR A 14 -20.19 -13.06 -0.06
C TYR A 14 -18.91 -13.85 -0.35
N SER A 15 -18.63 -14.85 0.46
CA SER A 15 -17.47 -15.73 0.32
C SER A 15 -17.85 -17.18 0.61
N ASP A 16 -17.13 -18.11 0.03
CA ASP A 16 -17.15 -19.52 0.39
C ASP A 16 -16.30 -19.82 1.64
N LYS A 17 -15.62 -18.82 2.17
CA LYS A 17 -14.84 -18.85 3.41
C LYS A 17 -15.48 -17.94 4.46
N GLU A 18 -15.54 -18.42 5.70
CA GLU A 18 -16.06 -17.66 6.83
C GLU A 18 -15.14 -16.50 7.23
N ILE A 19 -13.84 -16.70 7.09
CA ILE A 19 -12.80 -15.69 7.39
C ILE A 19 -12.15 -15.27 6.09
N VAL A 20 -12.17 -13.97 5.81
CA VAL A 20 -11.55 -13.34 4.65
C VAL A 20 -10.51 -12.33 5.12
N ASP A 21 -9.34 -12.33 4.47
CA ASP A 21 -8.31 -11.31 4.70
C ASP A 21 -8.89 -9.91 4.51
N PRO A 22 -8.79 -9.01 5.51
CA PRO A 22 -9.31 -7.65 5.41
C PRO A 22 -8.78 -6.87 4.21
N MET A 23 -7.52 -7.09 3.82
CA MET A 23 -6.92 -6.47 2.64
C MET A 23 -7.68 -6.85 1.37
N ILE A 24 -8.00 -8.14 1.21
CA ILE A 24 -8.76 -8.63 0.05
C ILE A 24 -10.20 -8.13 0.10
N LEU A 25 -10.84 -8.20 1.27
CA LEU A 25 -12.20 -7.73 1.49
C LEU A 25 -12.38 -6.27 1.07
N PHE A 26 -11.51 -5.38 1.57
CA PHE A 26 -11.62 -3.96 1.30
C PHE A 26 -11.14 -3.56 -0.10
N SER A 27 -10.21 -4.30 -0.70
CA SER A 27 -9.85 -4.13 -2.11
C SER A 27 -11.04 -4.40 -3.03
N LYS A 28 -11.85 -5.41 -2.72
CA LYS A 28 -13.09 -5.70 -3.48
C LYS A 28 -14.18 -4.67 -3.25
N LYS A 29 -14.33 -4.22 -2.01
CA LYS A 29 -15.37 -3.24 -1.66
C LYS A 29 -15.09 -1.86 -2.22
N TYR A 30 -13.83 -1.47 -2.29
CA TYR A 30 -13.35 -0.18 -2.77
C TYR A 30 -12.42 -0.36 -3.98
N GLU A 31 -12.99 -0.83 -5.09
CA GLU A 31 -12.25 -1.26 -6.29
C GLU A 31 -11.34 -0.19 -6.90
N ASN A 32 -11.66 1.08 -6.70
CA ASN A 32 -10.84 2.22 -7.17
C ASN A 32 -9.75 2.63 -6.17
N SER A 33 -9.66 1.97 -5.03
CA SER A 33 -8.61 2.20 -4.04
C SER A 33 -7.36 1.37 -4.34
N ILE A 34 -6.25 1.78 -3.75
CA ILE A 34 -4.96 1.12 -3.91
C ILE A 34 -4.40 0.84 -2.52
N ILE A 35 -4.03 -0.40 -2.26
CA ILE A 35 -3.34 -0.79 -1.02
C ILE A 35 -2.02 -0.02 -0.91
N THR A 36 -1.77 0.57 0.24
CA THR A 36 -0.60 1.43 0.48
C THR A 36 -0.08 1.32 1.91
N MET A 37 0.99 2.03 2.21
CA MET A 37 1.61 2.21 3.54
C MET A 37 1.72 0.90 4.33
N ASP A 38 1.31 0.87 5.59
CA ASP A 38 1.54 -0.25 6.52
C ASP A 38 1.01 -1.59 5.99
N THR A 39 -0.15 -1.60 5.34
CA THR A 39 -0.69 -2.82 4.72
C THR A 39 0.19 -3.31 3.59
N ALA A 40 0.70 -2.41 2.75
CA ALA A 40 1.57 -2.75 1.64
C ALA A 40 2.99 -3.11 2.12
N PHE A 41 3.53 -2.41 3.14
CA PHE A 41 4.83 -2.77 3.72
C PHE A 41 4.80 -4.18 4.30
N TYR A 42 3.76 -4.53 5.04
CA TYR A 42 3.58 -5.89 5.56
C TYR A 42 3.44 -6.92 4.43
N PHE A 43 2.63 -6.62 3.41
CA PHE A 43 2.44 -7.50 2.25
C PHE A 43 3.77 -7.83 1.54
N TYR A 44 4.66 -6.85 1.40
CA TYR A 44 5.97 -7.05 0.77
C TYR A 44 7.07 -7.53 1.73
N ASN A 45 6.73 -7.91 2.95
CA ASN A 45 7.69 -8.32 4.00
C ASN A 45 8.74 -7.25 4.33
N LEU A 46 8.35 -5.98 4.25
CA LEU A 46 9.18 -4.84 4.62
C LEU A 46 9.06 -4.49 6.11
N THR A 47 8.14 -5.12 6.81
CA THR A 47 7.94 -5.08 8.25
C THR A 47 7.33 -6.39 8.74
N ASP A 48 7.62 -6.76 9.98
CA ASP A 48 6.98 -7.89 10.67
C ASP A 48 5.74 -7.46 11.47
N ILE A 49 5.48 -6.16 11.56
CA ILE A 49 4.34 -5.61 12.30
C ILE A 49 3.07 -5.79 11.47
N ILE A 50 2.15 -6.61 11.97
CA ILE A 50 0.83 -6.80 11.37
C ILE A 50 0.02 -5.50 11.55
N PRO A 51 -0.44 -4.85 10.49
CA PRO A 51 -1.20 -3.61 10.62
C PRO A 51 -2.59 -3.86 11.21
N ASP A 52 -3.00 -3.06 12.20
CA ASP A 52 -4.33 -3.14 12.82
C ASP A 52 -5.45 -2.68 11.86
N LYS A 53 -5.10 -1.86 10.87
CA LYS A 53 -6.04 -1.28 9.91
C LYS A 53 -5.53 -1.46 8.49
N VAL A 54 -6.47 -1.44 7.54
CA VAL A 54 -6.13 -1.50 6.11
C VAL A 54 -5.94 -0.08 5.57
N TYR A 55 -4.78 0.19 4.99
CA TYR A 55 -4.43 1.48 4.40
C TYR A 55 -4.79 1.49 2.92
N LEU A 56 -5.69 2.38 2.54
CA LEU A 56 -6.19 2.54 1.18
C LEU A 56 -5.89 3.94 0.64
N ALA A 57 -5.11 4.03 -0.43
CA ALA A 57 -4.97 5.25 -1.19
C ALA A 57 -6.22 5.46 -2.06
N THR A 58 -6.80 6.64 -1.98
CA THR A 58 -7.97 7.04 -2.75
C THR A 58 -7.78 8.44 -3.33
N ASN A 59 -8.55 8.73 -4.38
CA ASN A 59 -8.56 10.08 -4.93
C ASN A 59 -8.99 11.11 -3.87
N ARG A 60 -8.30 12.23 -3.81
CA ARG A 60 -8.60 13.36 -2.90
C ARG A 60 -10.06 13.82 -2.97
N ASN A 61 -10.71 13.69 -4.14
CA ASN A 61 -12.10 14.11 -4.35
C ASN A 61 -13.12 12.97 -4.13
N SER A 62 -12.67 11.78 -3.74
CA SER A 62 -13.59 10.68 -3.43
C SER A 62 -14.26 10.84 -2.08
N ASN A 63 -15.34 10.10 -1.85
CA ASN A 63 -16.05 10.13 -0.59
C ASN A 63 -15.18 9.57 0.55
N THR A 64 -15.39 10.11 1.75
CA THR A 64 -14.75 9.59 2.96
C THR A 64 -15.28 8.20 3.29
N ILE A 65 -14.35 7.28 3.52
CA ILE A 65 -14.65 5.93 4.00
C ILE A 65 -14.83 5.99 5.51
N LYS A 66 -16.06 5.84 5.98
CA LYS A 66 -16.39 5.86 7.41
C LYS A 66 -16.32 4.45 7.99
N ARG A 67 -15.10 3.94 8.20
CA ARG A 67 -14.83 2.63 8.83
C ARG A 67 -13.62 2.74 9.75
N GLU A 68 -13.77 2.24 10.99
CA GLU A 68 -12.71 2.30 12.00
C GLU A 68 -11.48 1.46 11.65
N ASN A 69 -11.67 0.41 10.86
CA ASN A 69 -10.61 -0.51 10.43
C ASN A 69 -9.95 -0.14 9.09
N ILE A 70 -10.21 1.08 8.58
CA ILE A 70 -9.59 1.60 7.36
C ILE A 70 -8.92 2.94 7.66
N ILE A 71 -7.70 3.10 7.19
CA ILE A 71 -7.02 4.39 7.06
C ILE A 71 -7.06 4.80 5.60
N GLN A 72 -7.76 5.87 5.31
CA GLN A 72 -7.84 6.44 3.97
C GLN A 72 -6.70 7.43 3.75
N VAL A 73 -5.88 7.17 2.74
CA VAL A 73 -4.77 8.03 2.32
C VAL A 73 -5.20 8.81 1.08
N TRP A 74 -5.31 10.12 1.21
CA TRP A 74 -5.76 10.99 0.14
C TRP A 74 -4.63 11.29 -0.84
N VAL A 75 -4.85 10.98 -2.12
CA VAL A 75 -3.86 11.19 -3.18
C VAL A 75 -4.48 12.03 -4.31
N PRO A 76 -3.78 13.04 -4.84
CA PRO A 76 -4.24 13.78 -6.00
C PRO A 76 -4.51 12.84 -7.18
N LYS A 77 -5.55 13.12 -7.96
CA LYS A 77 -6.02 12.27 -9.06
C LYS A 77 -4.89 11.92 -10.05
N GLU A 78 -4.08 12.90 -10.40
CA GLU A 78 -2.97 12.76 -11.35
C GLU A 78 -1.82 11.87 -10.85
N LYS A 79 -1.74 11.64 -9.53
CA LYS A 79 -0.70 10.82 -8.89
C LYS A 79 -1.21 9.45 -8.43
N LEU A 80 -2.52 9.25 -8.36
CA LEU A 80 -3.13 8.08 -7.72
C LEU A 80 -2.70 6.77 -8.39
N ASN A 81 -2.73 6.72 -9.70
CA ASN A 81 -2.45 5.48 -10.45
C ASN A 81 -0.96 5.26 -10.76
N VAL A 82 -0.10 6.22 -10.43
CA VAL A 82 1.34 6.08 -10.67
C VAL A 82 1.94 5.10 -9.68
N GLY A 83 2.61 4.07 -10.18
CA GLY A 83 3.17 2.98 -9.35
C GLY A 83 2.15 1.94 -8.85
N LYS A 84 0.90 2.00 -9.35
CA LYS A 84 -0.11 0.98 -9.08
C LYS A 84 0.19 -0.28 -9.89
N GLU A 85 0.12 -1.42 -9.22
CA GLU A 85 0.16 -2.75 -9.82
C GLU A 85 -1.10 -3.54 -9.48
N LYS A 86 -1.51 -4.41 -10.40
CA LYS A 86 -2.56 -5.41 -10.16
C LYS A 86 -1.88 -6.74 -9.90
N ILE A 87 -2.13 -7.31 -8.73
CA ILE A 87 -1.58 -8.62 -8.37
C ILE A 87 -2.68 -9.57 -7.94
N LYS A 88 -2.44 -10.86 -8.14
CA LYS A 88 -3.35 -11.92 -7.68
C LYS A 88 -2.90 -12.43 -6.33
N VAL A 89 -3.84 -12.45 -5.38
CA VAL A 89 -3.66 -12.99 -4.04
C VAL A 89 -4.81 -13.94 -3.75
N ASN A 90 -4.52 -15.22 -3.54
CA ASN A 90 -5.53 -16.26 -3.28
C ASN A 90 -6.70 -16.24 -4.30
N GLY A 91 -6.39 -16.06 -5.59
CA GLY A 91 -7.38 -16.00 -6.67
C GLY A 91 -8.12 -14.67 -6.81
N ASN A 92 -7.83 -13.68 -5.98
CA ASN A 92 -8.39 -12.33 -6.05
C ASN A 92 -7.37 -11.34 -6.61
N THR A 93 -7.83 -10.44 -7.48
CA THR A 93 -6.99 -9.34 -7.98
C THR A 93 -7.11 -8.14 -7.05
N ILE A 94 -5.99 -7.62 -6.59
CA ILE A 94 -5.91 -6.40 -5.78
C ILE A 94 -5.07 -5.34 -6.48
N ASN A 95 -5.37 -4.07 -6.22
CA ASN A 95 -4.53 -2.95 -6.60
C ASN A 95 -3.63 -2.60 -5.42
N ILE A 96 -2.33 -2.52 -5.65
CA ILE A 96 -1.32 -2.19 -4.63
C ILE A 96 -0.25 -1.31 -5.25
N TYR A 97 0.32 -0.39 -4.48
CA TYR A 97 1.53 0.32 -4.93
C TYR A 97 2.73 -0.62 -4.93
N ASN A 98 3.57 -0.50 -5.97
CA ASN A 98 4.84 -1.22 -6.03
C ASN A 98 5.84 -0.71 -4.97
N LYS A 99 6.90 -1.46 -4.75
CA LYS A 99 7.91 -1.18 -3.73
C LYS A 99 8.59 0.18 -3.93
N GLU A 100 8.84 0.55 -5.18
CA GLU A 100 9.47 1.82 -5.53
C GLU A 100 8.56 3.01 -5.19
N ARG A 101 7.26 2.92 -5.47
CA ARG A 101 6.30 3.95 -5.07
C ARG A 101 6.18 4.04 -3.56
N LEU A 102 6.12 2.91 -2.88
CA LEU A 102 6.04 2.84 -1.41
C LEU A 102 7.28 3.44 -0.75
N LEU A 103 8.48 3.22 -1.32
CA LEU A 103 9.71 3.84 -0.83
C LEU A 103 9.62 5.37 -0.88
N VAL A 104 9.18 5.92 -1.99
CA VAL A 104 9.00 7.38 -2.13
C VAL A 104 7.97 7.91 -1.11
N GLU A 105 6.85 7.21 -0.91
CA GLU A 105 5.85 7.60 0.08
C GLU A 105 6.38 7.49 1.52
N LEU A 106 7.16 6.46 1.83
CA LEU A 106 7.82 6.29 3.13
C LEU A 106 8.71 7.49 3.46
N ILE A 107 9.59 7.88 2.53
CA ILE A 107 10.51 9.00 2.70
C ILE A 107 9.75 10.33 2.82
N ARG A 108 8.71 10.52 2.02
CA ARG A 108 7.87 11.73 2.10
C ARG A 108 7.20 11.89 3.45
N LYS A 109 6.74 10.80 4.03
CA LYS A 109 5.96 10.78 5.28
C LYS A 109 6.81 10.48 6.51
N ARG A 110 8.13 10.41 6.39
CA ARG A 110 9.03 9.98 7.47
C ARG A 110 8.84 10.71 8.79
N ASN A 111 8.48 12.00 8.74
CA ASN A 111 8.26 12.80 9.95
C ASN A 111 6.94 12.50 10.67
N GLN A 112 6.03 11.73 10.03
CA GLN A 112 4.74 11.31 10.56
C GLN A 112 4.76 9.84 11.01
N ILE A 113 5.86 9.14 10.80
CA ILE A 113 6.03 7.72 11.09
C ILE A 113 6.91 7.58 12.32
N PRO A 114 6.56 6.71 13.30
CA PRO A 114 7.43 6.43 14.43
C PRO A 114 8.83 6.02 13.96
N PHE A 115 9.86 6.60 14.58
CA PHE A 115 11.24 6.47 14.12
C PHE A 115 11.72 5.01 14.02
N ASP A 116 11.44 4.20 15.02
CA ASP A 116 11.88 2.79 15.04
C ASP A 116 11.20 1.97 13.93
N TYR A 117 9.93 2.22 13.66
CA TYR A 117 9.18 1.60 12.57
C TYR A 117 9.72 2.03 11.19
N TYR A 118 9.94 3.33 11.01
CA TYR A 118 10.59 3.85 9.81
C TYR A 118 11.94 3.19 9.56
N LYS A 119 12.78 3.10 10.59
CA LYS A 119 14.13 2.52 10.52
C LYS A 119 14.11 1.04 10.17
N GLU A 120 13.17 0.29 10.73
CA GLU A 120 12.95 -1.14 10.38
C GLU A 120 12.68 -1.29 8.89
N ILE A 121 11.73 -0.52 8.34
CA ILE A 121 11.36 -0.59 6.93
C ILE A 121 12.54 -0.20 6.03
N ILE A 122 13.26 0.89 6.36
CA ILE A 122 14.47 1.29 5.62
C ILE A 122 15.53 0.19 5.62
N ASN A 123 15.78 -0.46 6.75
CA ASN A 123 16.73 -1.57 6.82
C ASN A 123 16.29 -2.75 5.95
N ASN A 124 14.99 -3.02 5.85
CA ASN A 124 14.47 -4.05 4.95
C ASN A 124 14.55 -3.64 3.48
N TYR A 125 14.38 -2.38 3.13
CA TYR A 125 14.66 -1.87 1.78
C TYR A 125 16.13 -2.05 1.38
N ARG A 126 17.08 -1.79 2.28
CA ARG A 126 18.51 -2.02 2.02
C ARG A 126 18.81 -3.46 1.64
N LYS A 127 18.13 -4.43 2.25
CA LYS A 127 18.32 -5.86 1.93
C LYS A 127 17.86 -6.24 0.52
N ILE A 128 16.95 -5.47 -0.07
CA ILE A 128 16.37 -5.73 -1.39
C ILE A 128 16.74 -4.67 -2.42
N VAL A 129 17.70 -3.80 -2.12
CA VAL A 129 18.06 -2.64 -2.96
C VAL A 129 18.38 -3.03 -4.41
N ASP A 130 19.04 -4.15 -4.62
CA ASP A 130 19.39 -4.66 -5.94
C ASP A 130 18.18 -5.10 -6.78
N THR A 131 17.01 -5.27 -6.16
CA THR A 131 15.76 -5.63 -6.83
C THR A 131 14.90 -4.42 -7.20
N LEU A 132 15.26 -3.22 -6.71
CA LEU A 132 14.51 -2.00 -6.96
C LEU A 132 14.89 -1.39 -8.32
N ASP A 133 13.89 -0.90 -9.02
CA ASP A 133 14.06 -0.19 -10.27
C ASP A 133 14.31 1.31 -10.00
N SER A 134 15.58 1.74 -10.10
CA SER A 134 15.99 3.12 -9.86
C SER A 134 15.30 4.12 -10.81
N TYR A 135 15.03 3.73 -12.04
CA TYR A 135 14.33 4.58 -13.01
C TYR A 135 12.87 4.86 -12.56
N LYS A 136 12.18 3.84 -12.04
CA LYS A 136 10.85 4.04 -11.43
C LYS A 136 10.91 4.97 -10.23
N ILE A 137 11.92 4.81 -9.37
CA ILE A 137 12.11 5.69 -8.21
C ILE A 137 12.26 7.15 -8.67
N GLU A 138 13.12 7.41 -9.65
CA GLU A 138 13.30 8.76 -10.21
C GLU A 138 12.01 9.33 -10.78
N GLN A 139 11.25 8.54 -11.53
CA GLN A 139 9.94 8.96 -12.06
C GLN A 139 8.95 9.31 -10.95
N TYR A 140 8.95 8.55 -9.85
CA TYR A 140 8.02 8.79 -8.74
C TYR A 140 8.42 9.98 -7.88
N ILE A 141 9.72 10.20 -7.69
CA ILE A 141 10.24 11.41 -7.03
C ILE A 141 9.83 12.68 -7.79
N ALA A 142 9.92 12.64 -9.13
CA ALA A 142 9.58 13.78 -10.01
C ALA A 142 8.11 14.23 -9.90
N LEU A 143 7.24 13.42 -9.31
CA LEU A 143 5.86 13.83 -9.00
C LEU A 143 5.76 14.93 -7.93
N TYR A 144 6.85 15.21 -7.21
CA TYR A 144 6.85 16.09 -6.05
C TYR A 144 7.83 17.26 -6.22
N LYS A 145 7.45 18.42 -5.67
CA LYS A 145 8.24 19.66 -5.78
C LYS A 145 9.62 19.58 -5.10
N ASN A 146 9.77 18.70 -4.12
CA ASN A 146 11.02 18.48 -3.37
C ASN A 146 11.80 17.25 -3.85
N GLU A 147 11.74 16.96 -5.16
CA GLU A 147 12.37 15.78 -5.77
C GLU A 147 13.86 15.61 -5.39
N ASN A 148 14.65 16.68 -5.46
CA ASN A 148 16.08 16.63 -5.10
C ASN A 148 16.30 16.21 -3.64
N THR A 149 15.50 16.73 -2.71
CA THR A 149 15.57 16.35 -1.29
C THR A 149 15.21 14.89 -1.10
N LEU A 150 14.13 14.43 -1.72
CA LEU A 150 13.69 13.03 -1.66
C LEU A 150 14.75 12.09 -2.24
N GLY A 151 15.30 12.42 -3.39
CA GLY A 151 16.36 11.65 -4.04
C GLY A 151 17.61 11.52 -3.18
N ASN A 152 18.08 12.61 -2.59
CA ASN A 152 19.24 12.62 -1.71
C ASN A 152 19.02 11.76 -0.44
N ILE A 153 17.83 11.79 0.14
CA ILE A 153 17.50 10.96 1.30
C ILE A 153 17.50 9.48 0.91
N ILE A 154 16.89 9.12 -0.21
CA ILE A 154 16.84 7.74 -0.70
C ILE A 154 18.27 7.22 -0.96
N LEU A 155 19.11 8.00 -1.65
CA LEU A 155 20.50 7.63 -1.91
C LEU A 155 21.29 7.42 -0.60
N ARG A 156 21.10 8.25 0.38
CA ARG A 156 21.83 8.15 1.66
C ARG A 156 21.33 7.03 2.55
N GLU A 157 20.02 6.77 2.57
CA GLU A 157 19.42 5.87 3.55
C GLU A 157 19.18 4.45 3.02
N VAL A 158 19.08 4.28 1.72
CA VAL A 158 18.77 2.98 1.10
C VAL A 158 19.95 2.43 0.29
N TYR A 159 20.64 3.29 -0.46
CA TYR A 159 21.81 2.93 -1.28
C TYR A 159 23.13 3.24 -0.56
#